data_8783242e763dfd7c8672e6506eb0daee
#
_entry.id   8783242e763dfd7c8672e6506eb0daee
#
_cell.length_a   1.000
_cell.length_b   1.000
_cell.length_c   1.000
_cell.angle_alpha   90.00
_cell.angle_beta   90.00
_cell.angle_gamma   90.00
#
_symmetry.space_group_name_H-M   'P 1'
#
loop_
_entity.id
_entity.type
_entity.pdbx_description
1 polymer ?
#
loop_
_entity_poly.entity_id
_entity_poly.type
_entity_poly.pdbx_seq_one_letter_code
_entity_poly.pdbx_strand_id
1 'polypeptide(L)'
;SFTDAFATDGERVAHIKSPTTPHDLSQCFVDSLNKLSLELYGEEDLACLLGETDHLRYSTTSGTNAVVEHKGSPVGVMLAAGEEQALYGAANTLGQTGLWQAMVPIAPVTLNVSQSGLDESELMRGFTTLITNGISRVVVALPTIEQEMLVKDAVLERYPRHLLGAIPVLFSHELVRDDNNARRLLSAVVNSYLHSGMEHFLYGAQRISKQHHLASPMLIYRNDGDSARVAKTTAIKTYGSGPRGGMAGMVTYAGIYDASAMVAMDIGGTTTDISMVIDGAPTELAHGLVGDEEIPSSFAMGDIVSIGYGGSSIFRVEDMAIAIGPESVGAAPGPACLGRGGTVPTITDALLLAGMIDPDNYLRGELTLDKSLSVTVIEEQIAQPLGLSIDKAIDAMICAYEGQLAEHMQGIISARGLDIGTSDLLAFGGGGPMNACGIAEAAGFKRLIIPAYSSVFSAYGIGFSDLSHHYRVPVAEVLEHGEEAVVEEMRNRARRDMYGEGIEAGDWRESLEVIGSKQGHLSTQAYEPGEMNSLGEGLTDRALQLTATHTLAHLSLKSAGDVTVSDAQAMGQASVNLNGEPMSLPVYSLNTAQAGARGVGPALFRDDYLTCLIRSDWSFQVSGNGDLIVEKQP
;
A
#
# COMPACT_ATOMS: atom_id res chain seq x y z
N SER A 1 2.20 -5.15 13.92
CA SER A 1 2.48 -4.12 12.90
C SER A 1 3.83 -3.49 13.17
N PHE A 2 4.55 -3.19 12.11
CA PHE A 2 5.86 -2.54 12.16
C PHE A 2 5.85 -1.28 11.31
N THR A 3 6.68 -0.32 11.69
CA THR A 3 7.06 0.85 10.91
C THR A 3 8.42 0.55 10.30
N ASP A 4 8.49 0.52 8.99
CA ASP A 4 9.68 0.20 8.21
C ASP A 4 10.34 1.51 7.77
N ALA A 5 11.66 1.58 7.86
CA ALA A 5 12.40 2.73 7.38
C ALA A 5 13.66 2.30 6.62
N PHE A 6 13.97 3.08 5.58
CA PHE A 6 15.12 2.91 4.71
C PHE A 6 15.79 4.26 4.49
N ALA A 7 17.10 4.34 4.61
CA ALA A 7 17.89 5.54 4.36
C ALA A 7 19.15 5.21 3.54
N THR A 8 19.52 6.12 2.64
CA THR A 8 20.74 5.99 1.86
C THR A 8 21.27 7.36 1.42
N ASP A 9 22.60 7.48 1.33
CA ASP A 9 23.31 8.58 0.68
C ASP A 9 23.93 8.16 -0.66
N GLY A 10 23.58 6.96 -1.16
CA GLY A 10 24.11 6.35 -2.36
C GLY A 10 25.32 5.44 -2.12
N GLU A 11 26.03 5.59 -1.01
CA GLU A 11 27.16 4.73 -0.57
C GLU A 11 26.79 3.90 0.64
N ARG A 12 26.23 4.54 1.67
CA ARG A 12 25.76 3.88 2.88
C ARG A 12 24.27 3.60 2.78
N VAL A 13 23.86 2.50 3.36
CA VAL A 13 22.45 2.12 3.47
C VAL A 13 22.16 1.73 4.91
N ALA A 14 21.06 2.23 5.45
CA ALA A 14 20.49 1.74 6.70
C ALA A 14 19.04 1.38 6.50
N HIS A 15 18.59 0.30 7.14
CA HIS A 15 17.19 -0.09 7.13
C HIS A 15 16.81 -0.72 8.47
N ILE A 16 15.63 -0.39 8.94
CA ILE A 16 15.15 -0.86 10.24
C ILE A 16 13.66 -1.19 10.21
N LYS A 17 13.26 -2.03 11.16
CA LYS A 17 11.87 -2.26 11.55
C LYS A 17 11.67 -1.81 12.99
N SER A 18 10.63 -1.03 13.24
CA SER A 18 10.26 -0.61 14.59
C SER A 18 8.81 -0.98 14.88
N PRO A 19 8.45 -1.44 16.08
CA PRO A 19 7.06 -1.68 16.41
C PRO A 19 6.21 -0.43 16.20
N THR A 20 5.07 -0.57 15.52
CA THR A 20 4.12 0.55 15.37
C THR A 20 3.43 0.86 16.69
N THR A 21 3.27 2.12 17.02
CA THR A 21 2.52 2.62 18.19
C THR A 21 1.15 3.15 17.73
N PRO A 22 0.08 2.31 17.67
CA PRO A 22 -1.21 2.70 17.07
C PRO A 22 -1.91 3.86 17.78
N HIS A 23 -1.62 4.07 19.07
CA HIS A 23 -2.17 5.14 19.88
C HIS A 23 -1.48 6.51 19.64
N ASP A 24 -0.23 6.49 19.17
CA ASP A 24 0.54 7.68 18.81
C ASP A 24 1.56 7.33 17.71
N LEU A 25 1.19 7.53 16.46
CA LEU A 25 2.05 7.26 15.32
C LEU A 25 3.27 8.20 15.26
N SER A 26 3.25 9.33 15.96
CA SER A 26 4.41 10.23 16.03
C SER A 26 5.56 9.59 16.82
N GLN A 27 5.25 8.71 17.77
CA GLN A 27 6.27 8.01 18.56
C GLN A 27 7.01 7.00 17.67
N CYS A 28 6.32 6.08 16.98
CA CYS A 28 7.00 5.10 16.12
C CYS A 28 7.73 5.77 14.95
N PHE A 29 7.26 6.94 14.48
CA PHE A 29 7.98 7.75 13.50
C PHE A 29 9.33 8.22 14.05
N VAL A 30 9.36 8.80 15.25
CA VAL A 30 10.61 9.24 15.90
C VAL A 30 11.51 8.06 16.24
N ASP A 31 10.95 6.99 16.80
CA ASP A 31 11.71 5.78 17.16
C ASP A 31 12.39 5.15 15.94
N SER A 32 11.70 5.12 14.80
CA SER A 32 12.29 4.60 13.56
C SER A 32 13.44 5.47 13.04
N LEU A 33 13.32 6.80 13.12
CA LEU A 33 14.40 7.71 12.72
C LEU A 33 15.59 7.65 13.68
N ASN A 34 15.38 7.50 15.00
CA ASN A 34 16.45 7.30 15.97
C ASN A 34 17.20 5.98 15.69
N LYS A 35 16.50 4.88 15.43
CA LYS A 35 17.12 3.61 15.04
C LYS A 35 17.92 3.74 13.74
N LEU A 36 17.45 4.49 12.75
CA LEU A 36 18.21 4.77 11.53
C LEU A 36 19.48 5.57 11.83
N SER A 37 19.40 6.59 12.68
CA SER A 37 20.59 7.38 13.04
C SER A 37 21.61 6.53 13.79
N LEU A 38 21.16 5.66 14.71
CA LEU A 38 22.04 4.69 15.39
C LEU A 38 22.75 3.77 14.41
N GLU A 39 22.06 3.27 13.38
CA GLU A 39 22.64 2.40 12.36
C GLU A 39 23.68 3.13 11.49
N LEU A 40 23.44 4.40 11.15
CA LEU A 40 24.33 5.19 10.28
C LEU A 40 25.51 5.80 11.01
N TYR A 41 25.33 6.23 12.25
CA TYR A 41 26.33 7.02 13.00
C TYR A 41 26.90 6.31 14.22
N GLY A 42 26.28 5.19 14.66
CA GLY A 42 26.65 4.46 15.89
C GLY A 42 26.09 5.08 17.16
N GLU A 43 25.29 6.15 17.05
CA GLU A 43 24.58 6.81 18.15
C GLU A 43 23.25 7.38 17.68
N GLU A 44 22.32 7.59 18.61
CA GLU A 44 21.02 8.24 18.30
C GLU A 44 21.21 9.75 18.17
N ASP A 45 21.28 10.25 16.93
CA ASP A 45 21.33 11.67 16.60
C ASP A 45 20.34 12.04 15.50
N LEU A 46 19.09 12.26 15.92
CA LEU A 46 18.00 12.64 15.02
C LEU A 46 18.25 13.98 14.34
N ALA A 47 18.95 14.91 15.00
CA ALA A 47 19.24 16.21 14.43
C ALA A 47 20.27 16.13 13.30
N CYS A 48 21.30 15.29 13.46
CA CYS A 48 22.26 14.99 12.43
C CYS A 48 21.57 14.31 11.23
N LEU A 49 20.81 13.24 11.49
CA LEU A 49 20.10 12.51 10.43
C LEU A 49 19.20 13.42 9.59
N LEU A 50 18.33 14.18 10.25
CA LEU A 50 17.37 15.05 9.54
C LEU A 50 18.05 16.30 8.93
N GLY A 51 19.14 16.78 9.53
CA GLY A 51 19.94 17.87 8.97
C GLY A 51 20.68 17.51 7.69
N GLU A 52 21.06 16.23 7.53
CA GLU A 52 21.71 15.69 6.31
C GLU A 52 20.69 15.13 5.29
N THR A 53 19.40 15.05 5.65
CA THR A 53 18.37 14.47 4.78
C THR A 53 17.89 15.47 3.73
N ASP A 54 18.09 15.16 2.45
CA ASP A 54 17.58 15.94 1.33
C ASP A 54 16.07 15.72 1.14
N HIS A 55 15.62 14.48 1.20
CA HIS A 55 14.23 14.11 0.97
C HIS A 55 13.75 13.05 1.97
N LEU A 56 12.75 13.41 2.76
CA LEU A 56 12.03 12.49 3.63
C LEU A 56 10.66 12.16 3.01
N ARG A 57 10.51 10.95 2.50
CA ARG A 57 9.25 10.42 1.97
C ARG A 57 8.58 9.55 3.04
N TYR A 58 7.29 9.73 3.24
CA TYR A 58 6.55 9.00 4.25
C TYR A 58 5.24 8.43 3.68
N SER A 59 4.98 7.16 3.96
CA SER A 59 3.70 6.49 3.72
C SER A 59 3.07 6.09 5.05
N THR A 60 1.75 6.07 5.13
CA THR A 60 1.04 5.73 6.36
C THR A 60 -0.13 4.79 6.10
N THR A 61 -0.30 3.81 6.97
CA THR A 61 -1.48 2.92 6.99
C THR A 61 -2.65 3.50 7.80
N SER A 62 -2.50 4.69 8.38
CA SER A 62 -3.52 5.28 9.25
C SER A 62 -4.86 5.48 8.55
N GLY A 63 -4.88 5.86 7.26
CA GLY A 63 -6.10 5.96 6.47
C GLY A 63 -6.77 4.59 6.28
N THR A 64 -6.00 3.57 5.95
CA THR A 64 -6.50 2.19 5.81
C THR A 64 -7.04 1.67 7.13
N ASN A 65 -6.31 1.86 8.23
CA ASN A 65 -6.75 1.45 9.56
C ASN A 65 -8.04 2.17 10.00
N ALA A 66 -8.17 3.48 9.70
CA ALA A 66 -9.38 4.24 10.02
C ALA A 66 -10.63 3.69 9.29
N VAL A 67 -10.47 3.20 8.05
CA VAL A 67 -11.54 2.52 7.31
C VAL A 67 -11.87 1.18 7.93
N VAL A 68 -10.88 0.30 8.14
CA VAL A 68 -11.06 -1.06 8.66
C VAL A 68 -11.61 -1.05 10.09
N GLU A 69 -11.16 -0.14 10.94
CA GLU A 69 -11.58 -0.03 12.34
C GLU A 69 -12.82 0.86 12.54
N HIS A 70 -13.34 1.46 11.47
CA HIS A 70 -14.46 2.42 11.49
C HIS A 70 -14.20 3.63 12.42
N LYS A 71 -12.97 4.16 12.44
CA LYS A 71 -12.52 5.20 13.38
C LYS A 71 -12.20 6.56 12.74
N GLY A 72 -12.83 6.90 11.62
CA GLY A 72 -12.72 8.24 11.04
C GLY A 72 -13.69 9.25 11.68
N SER A 73 -13.64 10.49 11.18
CA SER A 73 -14.57 11.54 11.63
C SER A 73 -15.90 11.46 10.91
N PRO A 74 -17.06 11.41 11.61
CA PRO A 74 -18.35 11.42 10.98
C PRO A 74 -18.58 12.62 10.08
N VAL A 75 -19.19 12.39 8.93
CA VAL A 75 -19.42 13.35 7.85
C VAL A 75 -20.91 13.59 7.67
N GLY A 76 -21.32 14.85 7.63
CA GLY A 76 -22.65 15.24 7.18
C GLY A 76 -22.67 15.42 5.66
N VAL A 77 -23.72 14.95 5.02
CA VAL A 77 -23.84 15.00 3.56
C VAL A 77 -25.02 15.91 3.18
N MET A 78 -24.76 16.80 2.22
CA MET A 78 -25.79 17.58 1.55
C MET A 78 -25.75 17.28 0.05
N LEU A 79 -26.88 16.94 -0.54
CA LEU A 79 -27.01 16.56 -1.94
C LEU A 79 -28.29 17.13 -2.58
N ALA A 80 -28.40 17.09 -3.89
CA ALA A 80 -29.62 17.52 -4.56
C ALA A 80 -30.77 16.56 -4.30
N ALA A 81 -31.97 17.09 -4.17
CA ALA A 81 -33.18 16.28 -3.99
C ALA A 81 -33.34 15.27 -5.15
N GLY A 82 -33.48 13.99 -4.81
CA GLY A 82 -33.57 12.88 -5.76
C GLY A 82 -32.27 12.14 -6.06
N GLU A 83 -31.11 12.65 -5.61
CA GLU A 83 -29.81 11.99 -5.81
C GLU A 83 -29.53 10.88 -4.77
N GLU A 84 -30.37 10.71 -3.75
CA GLU A 84 -30.18 9.70 -2.71
C GLU A 84 -30.22 8.28 -3.29
N GLN A 85 -31.05 8.06 -4.31
CA GLN A 85 -31.14 6.76 -4.97
C GLN A 85 -29.87 6.44 -5.77
N ALA A 86 -29.26 7.44 -6.41
CA ALA A 86 -27.99 7.28 -7.10
C ALA A 86 -26.87 6.94 -6.13
N LEU A 87 -26.86 7.53 -4.93
CA LEU A 87 -25.88 7.29 -3.88
C LEU A 87 -25.98 5.87 -3.30
N TYR A 88 -27.18 5.44 -2.93
CA TYR A 88 -27.38 4.18 -2.19
C TYR A 88 -27.71 2.97 -3.07
N GLY A 89 -28.02 3.20 -4.35
CA GLY A 89 -28.58 2.17 -5.22
C GLY A 89 -30.03 1.81 -4.88
N ALA A 90 -30.68 1.06 -5.75
CA ALA A 90 -32.09 0.68 -5.59
C ALA A 90 -32.37 -0.14 -4.33
N ALA A 91 -31.41 -0.94 -3.87
CA ALA A 91 -31.52 -1.81 -2.69
C ALA A 91 -31.02 -1.14 -1.39
N ASN A 92 -30.52 0.08 -1.46
CA ASN A 92 -29.87 0.79 -0.34
C ASN A 92 -28.78 -0.06 0.35
N THR A 93 -28.02 -0.83 -0.42
CA THR A 93 -27.03 -1.77 0.10
C THR A 93 -25.90 -1.07 0.83
N LEU A 94 -25.39 0.03 0.29
CA LEU A 94 -24.32 0.82 0.91
C LEU A 94 -24.76 1.40 2.27
N GLY A 95 -25.96 1.95 2.35
CA GLY A 95 -26.51 2.55 3.58
C GLY A 95 -26.68 1.56 4.74
N GLN A 96 -26.65 0.26 4.47
CA GLN A 96 -26.79 -0.79 5.48
C GLN A 96 -25.42 -1.28 6.00
N THR A 97 -24.30 -0.90 5.39
CA THR A 97 -22.98 -1.35 5.81
C THR A 97 -22.49 -0.62 7.06
N GLY A 98 -21.67 -1.32 7.87
CA GLY A 98 -21.11 -0.75 9.09
C GLY A 98 -20.19 0.43 8.83
N LEU A 99 -19.39 0.36 7.79
CA LEU A 99 -18.48 1.45 7.39
C LEU A 99 -19.26 2.69 6.99
N TRP A 100 -20.30 2.54 6.15
CA TRP A 100 -21.10 3.70 5.74
C TRP A 100 -21.82 4.36 6.92
N GLN A 101 -22.38 3.57 7.83
CA GLN A 101 -23.02 4.09 9.03
C GLN A 101 -22.04 4.83 9.96
N ALA A 102 -20.78 4.38 9.99
CA ALA A 102 -19.73 5.10 10.72
C ALA A 102 -19.34 6.41 10.02
N MET A 103 -19.27 6.40 8.68
CA MET A 103 -18.94 7.61 7.88
C MET A 103 -20.08 8.62 7.87
N VAL A 104 -21.31 8.17 7.62
CA VAL A 104 -22.49 9.04 7.45
C VAL A 104 -23.61 8.57 8.40
N PRO A 105 -23.48 8.86 9.71
CA PRO A 105 -24.42 8.36 10.74
C PRO A 105 -25.79 9.02 10.68
N ILE A 106 -25.96 10.09 9.92
CA ILE A 106 -27.16 10.87 9.80
C ILE A 106 -27.62 10.87 8.34
N ALA A 107 -28.92 10.72 8.12
CA ALA A 107 -29.47 10.78 6.77
C ALA A 107 -29.01 12.07 6.03
N PRO A 108 -28.61 11.97 4.77
CA PRO A 108 -28.24 13.13 3.96
C PRO A 108 -29.34 14.21 3.97
N VAL A 109 -28.91 15.45 4.02
CA VAL A 109 -29.80 16.60 3.83
C VAL A 109 -29.97 16.87 2.34
N THR A 110 -31.21 16.92 1.87
CA THR A 110 -31.48 17.26 0.48
C THR A 110 -31.70 18.77 0.32
N LEU A 111 -31.16 19.31 -0.76
CA LEU A 111 -31.30 20.73 -1.14
C LEU A 111 -32.01 20.86 -2.47
N ASN A 112 -32.96 21.80 -2.54
CA ASN A 112 -33.60 22.21 -3.78
C ASN A 112 -32.76 23.34 -4.38
N VAL A 113 -31.83 23.00 -5.25
CA VAL A 113 -30.99 23.97 -5.97
C VAL A 113 -31.40 23.99 -7.45
N SER A 114 -31.86 25.11 -7.93
CA SER A 114 -32.23 25.32 -9.35
C SER A 114 -31.29 26.34 -9.98
N GLN A 115 -31.35 26.46 -11.31
CA GLN A 115 -30.66 27.55 -12.02
C GLN A 115 -31.16 28.95 -11.59
N SER A 116 -32.37 29.03 -11.01
CA SER A 116 -32.97 30.28 -10.55
C SER A 116 -32.63 30.69 -9.13
N GLY A 117 -31.93 29.83 -8.33
CA GLY A 117 -31.49 30.16 -7.00
C GLY A 117 -31.51 28.99 -6.02
N LEU A 118 -31.10 29.30 -4.81
CA LEU A 118 -31.00 28.46 -3.64
C LEU A 118 -31.92 28.99 -2.54
N ASP A 119 -32.71 28.12 -1.89
CA ASP A 119 -33.39 28.51 -0.64
C ASP A 119 -32.34 28.49 0.54
N GLU A 120 -31.82 29.67 0.86
CA GLU A 120 -30.86 29.82 1.94
C GLU A 120 -31.42 29.36 3.31
N SER A 121 -32.76 29.49 3.51
CA SER A 121 -33.38 29.02 4.76
C SER A 121 -33.37 27.49 4.86
N GLU A 122 -33.57 26.79 3.75
CA GLU A 122 -33.43 25.32 3.68
C GLU A 122 -31.97 24.92 3.95
N LEU A 123 -31.02 25.56 3.29
CA LEU A 123 -29.58 25.34 3.50
C LEU A 123 -29.21 25.49 4.97
N MET A 124 -29.61 26.61 5.61
CA MET A 124 -29.28 26.87 7.02
C MET A 124 -29.94 25.87 7.97
N ARG A 125 -31.17 25.45 7.72
CA ARG A 125 -31.83 24.39 8.49
C ARG A 125 -31.07 23.08 8.35
N GLY A 126 -30.60 22.73 7.16
CA GLY A 126 -29.78 21.56 6.89
C GLY A 126 -28.49 21.58 7.71
N PHE A 127 -27.72 22.68 7.66
CA PHE A 127 -26.53 22.85 8.49
C PHE A 127 -26.82 22.73 9.97
N THR A 128 -27.89 23.40 10.46
CA THR A 128 -28.29 23.32 11.86
C THR A 128 -28.59 21.89 12.28
N THR A 129 -29.29 21.13 11.44
CA THR A 129 -29.59 19.71 11.69
C THR A 129 -28.32 18.89 11.81
N LEU A 130 -27.38 19.04 10.91
CA LEU A 130 -26.11 18.30 10.95
C LEU A 130 -25.29 18.65 12.19
N ILE A 131 -25.10 19.94 12.50
CA ILE A 131 -24.30 20.43 13.62
C ILE A 131 -24.94 19.98 14.96
N THR A 132 -26.24 20.11 15.14
CA THR A 132 -26.91 19.72 16.38
C THR A 132 -26.85 18.21 16.65
N ASN A 133 -26.64 17.40 15.62
CA ASN A 133 -26.39 15.97 15.73
C ASN A 133 -24.88 15.62 15.84
N GLY A 134 -24.02 16.59 16.11
CA GLY A 134 -22.60 16.36 16.40
C GLY A 134 -21.69 16.25 15.16
N ILE A 135 -22.20 16.58 13.98
CA ILE A 135 -21.38 16.59 12.76
C ILE A 135 -20.42 17.81 12.79
N SER A 136 -19.15 17.55 12.58
CA SER A 136 -18.10 18.56 12.56
C SER A 136 -17.50 18.81 11.17
N ARG A 137 -17.88 18.05 10.15
CA ARG A 137 -17.43 18.17 8.76
C ARG A 137 -18.61 17.92 7.84
N VAL A 138 -18.77 18.72 6.80
CA VAL A 138 -19.88 18.58 5.83
C VAL A 138 -19.30 18.43 4.42
N VAL A 139 -19.87 17.51 3.67
CA VAL A 139 -19.68 17.36 2.22
C VAL A 139 -20.91 17.88 1.52
N VAL A 140 -20.72 18.75 0.55
CA VAL A 140 -21.75 19.20 -0.39
C VAL A 140 -21.44 18.60 -1.75
N ALA A 141 -22.36 17.83 -2.31
CA ALA A 141 -22.22 17.24 -3.63
C ALA A 141 -23.50 17.50 -4.45
N LEU A 142 -23.36 18.34 -5.45
CA LEU A 142 -24.45 18.72 -6.35
C LEU A 142 -24.10 18.35 -7.79
N PRO A 143 -25.09 18.20 -8.69
CA PRO A 143 -24.86 17.77 -10.06
C PRO A 143 -23.88 18.66 -10.85
N THR A 144 -23.86 19.97 -10.60
CA THR A 144 -23.01 20.89 -11.35
C THR A 144 -22.14 21.76 -10.44
N ILE A 145 -21.03 22.25 -10.98
CA ILE A 145 -20.09 23.15 -10.29
C ILE A 145 -20.80 24.46 -9.90
N GLU A 146 -21.65 25.00 -10.78
CA GLU A 146 -22.37 26.25 -10.54
C GLU A 146 -23.30 26.13 -9.35
N GLN A 147 -23.98 25.00 -9.19
CA GLN A 147 -24.84 24.74 -8.04
C GLN A 147 -24.02 24.68 -6.73
N GLU A 148 -22.87 23.99 -6.75
CA GLU A 148 -21.97 23.98 -5.59
C GLU A 148 -21.41 25.37 -5.27
N MET A 149 -21.10 26.19 -6.28
CA MET A 149 -20.64 27.56 -6.09
C MET A 149 -21.72 28.45 -5.43
N LEU A 150 -22.99 28.33 -5.84
CA LEU A 150 -24.10 29.04 -5.20
C LEU A 150 -24.19 28.70 -3.71
N VAL A 151 -24.11 27.40 -3.37
CA VAL A 151 -24.13 26.96 -1.97
C VAL A 151 -22.89 27.45 -1.21
N LYS A 152 -21.71 27.40 -1.85
CA LYS A 152 -20.46 27.87 -1.26
C LYS A 152 -20.49 29.35 -0.91
N ASP A 153 -20.99 30.18 -1.81
CA ASP A 153 -21.10 31.62 -1.59
C ASP A 153 -22.05 31.93 -0.42
N ALA A 154 -23.22 31.28 -0.38
CA ALA A 154 -24.19 31.42 0.70
C ALA A 154 -23.63 30.93 2.06
N VAL A 155 -22.86 29.84 2.08
CA VAL A 155 -22.20 29.33 3.29
C VAL A 155 -21.13 30.30 3.76
N LEU A 156 -20.26 30.80 2.86
CA LEU A 156 -19.18 31.72 3.23
C LEU A 156 -19.66 33.08 3.68
N GLU A 157 -20.81 33.54 3.19
CA GLU A 157 -21.44 34.77 3.66
C GLU A 157 -21.95 34.66 5.10
N ARG A 158 -22.53 33.49 5.46
CA ARG A 158 -23.06 33.23 6.80
C ARG A 158 -22.01 32.77 7.81
N TYR A 159 -21.09 31.92 7.38
CA TYR A 159 -20.04 31.32 8.19
C TYR A 159 -18.66 31.59 7.57
N PRO A 160 -18.20 32.86 7.56
CA PRO A 160 -16.85 33.16 7.11
C PRO A 160 -15.82 32.34 7.88
N ARG A 161 -14.78 31.89 7.20
CA ARG A 161 -13.77 30.94 7.76
C ARG A 161 -13.08 31.41 9.03
N HIS A 162 -13.07 32.71 9.31
CA HIS A 162 -12.47 33.27 10.52
C HIS A 162 -13.34 33.15 11.77
N LEU A 163 -14.60 32.75 11.64
CA LEU A 163 -15.49 32.58 12.80
C LEU A 163 -15.22 31.23 13.47
N LEU A 164 -15.21 31.21 14.80
CA LEU A 164 -15.02 29.97 15.58
C LEU A 164 -16.13 28.94 15.36
N GLY A 165 -17.31 29.37 14.93
CA GLY A 165 -18.42 28.49 14.59
C GLY A 165 -18.41 27.99 13.14
N ALA A 166 -17.43 28.35 12.32
CA ALA A 166 -17.31 27.85 10.96
C ALA A 166 -16.84 26.39 10.99
N ILE A 167 -17.61 25.51 10.35
CA ILE A 167 -17.23 24.11 10.18
C ILE A 167 -16.59 23.90 8.81
N PRO A 168 -15.64 22.95 8.65
CA PRO A 168 -15.11 22.59 7.36
C PRO A 168 -16.19 22.04 6.43
N VAL A 169 -16.34 22.65 5.27
CA VAL A 169 -17.22 22.20 4.20
C VAL A 169 -16.36 21.85 2.98
N LEU A 170 -16.48 20.64 2.49
CA LEU A 170 -15.87 20.20 1.24
C LEU A 170 -16.93 20.16 0.14
N PHE A 171 -16.67 20.88 -0.94
CA PHE A 171 -17.47 20.82 -2.17
C PHE A 171 -16.87 19.74 -3.07
N SER A 172 -17.70 18.83 -3.56
CA SER A 172 -17.20 17.62 -4.22
C SER A 172 -16.37 17.93 -5.48
N HIS A 173 -16.73 18.96 -6.23
CA HIS A 173 -15.98 19.40 -7.42
C HIS A 173 -14.64 20.06 -7.11
N GLU A 174 -14.41 20.52 -5.86
CA GLU A 174 -13.09 21.01 -5.43
C GLU A 174 -12.09 19.88 -5.23
N LEU A 175 -12.58 18.67 -4.89
CA LEU A 175 -11.74 17.50 -4.70
C LEU A 175 -11.36 16.85 -6.02
N VAL A 176 -12.34 16.63 -6.90
CA VAL A 176 -12.15 15.92 -8.17
C VAL A 176 -13.26 16.29 -9.18
N ARG A 177 -12.89 16.36 -10.45
CA ARG A 177 -13.85 16.45 -11.57
C ARG A 177 -14.15 15.04 -12.05
N ASP A 178 -15.41 14.62 -11.95
CA ASP A 178 -15.91 13.32 -12.36
C ASP A 178 -17.39 13.47 -12.75
N ASP A 179 -17.75 12.97 -13.93
CA ASP A 179 -19.13 13.04 -14.43
C ASP A 179 -20.10 12.15 -13.64
N ASN A 180 -19.56 11.18 -12.87
CA ASN A 180 -20.36 10.33 -12.00
C ASN A 180 -20.56 10.99 -10.63
N ASN A 181 -21.73 11.61 -10.43
CA ASN A 181 -22.07 12.32 -9.19
C ASN A 181 -21.95 11.45 -7.94
N ALA A 182 -22.40 10.19 -7.98
CA ALA A 182 -22.34 9.29 -6.85
C ALA A 182 -20.87 8.98 -6.46
N ARG A 183 -20.04 8.65 -7.43
CA ARG A 183 -18.62 8.35 -7.21
C ARG A 183 -17.85 9.57 -6.71
N ARG A 184 -18.14 10.76 -7.23
CA ARG A 184 -17.57 12.03 -6.76
C ARG A 184 -17.96 12.32 -5.31
N LEU A 185 -19.24 12.14 -4.95
CA LEU A 185 -19.73 12.27 -3.58
C LEU A 185 -19.05 11.28 -2.64
N LEU A 186 -18.98 9.99 -3.01
CA LEU A 186 -18.32 8.95 -2.21
C LEU A 186 -16.86 9.28 -1.96
N SER A 187 -16.14 9.76 -2.96
CA SER A 187 -14.75 10.21 -2.82
C SER A 187 -14.63 11.37 -1.83
N ALA A 188 -15.53 12.33 -1.87
CA ALA A 188 -15.53 13.48 -0.96
C ALA A 188 -15.87 13.06 0.49
N VAL A 189 -16.80 12.11 0.67
CA VAL A 189 -17.12 11.55 1.98
C VAL A 189 -15.94 10.81 2.56
N VAL A 190 -15.32 9.88 1.83
CA VAL A 190 -14.12 9.15 2.28
C VAL A 190 -12.99 10.12 2.62
N ASN A 191 -12.72 11.10 1.75
CA ASN A 191 -11.69 12.11 2.01
C ASN A 191 -11.96 12.88 3.32
N SER A 192 -13.20 13.31 3.56
CA SER A 192 -13.57 14.06 4.77
C SER A 192 -13.52 13.20 6.02
N TYR A 193 -13.90 11.92 5.89
CA TYR A 193 -13.84 10.92 6.97
C TYR A 193 -12.41 10.70 7.47
N LEU A 194 -11.46 10.61 6.55
CA LEU A 194 -10.04 10.38 6.86
C LEU A 194 -9.30 11.64 7.30
N HIS A 195 -9.78 12.82 6.91
CA HIS A 195 -9.02 14.07 6.94
C HIS A 195 -8.48 14.43 8.34
N SER A 196 -9.30 14.38 9.41
CA SER A 196 -8.85 14.89 10.71
C SER A 196 -7.75 14.05 11.34
N GLY A 197 -7.84 12.71 11.21
CA GLY A 197 -6.78 11.82 11.69
C GLY A 197 -5.47 12.04 10.95
N MET A 198 -5.57 12.17 9.61
CA MET A 198 -4.41 12.45 8.77
C MET A 198 -3.78 13.81 9.06
N GLU A 199 -4.60 14.85 9.16
CA GLU A 199 -4.16 16.21 9.44
C GLU A 199 -3.34 16.27 10.74
N HIS A 200 -3.89 15.71 11.83
CA HIS A 200 -3.23 15.74 13.14
C HIS A 200 -1.87 15.04 13.10
N PHE A 201 -1.83 13.84 12.55
CA PHE A 201 -0.61 13.04 12.49
C PHE A 201 0.44 13.64 11.55
N LEU A 202 0.08 13.95 10.30
CA LEU A 202 1.04 14.40 9.29
C LEU A 202 1.66 15.76 9.64
N TYR A 203 0.87 16.71 10.16
CA TYR A 203 1.42 17.97 10.64
C TYR A 203 2.24 17.81 11.93
N GLY A 204 1.91 16.83 12.77
CA GLY A 204 2.73 16.44 13.92
C GLY A 204 4.11 15.95 13.48
N ALA A 205 4.17 14.99 12.57
CA ALA A 205 5.42 14.46 12.02
C ALA A 205 6.24 15.55 11.29
N GLN A 206 5.60 16.41 10.50
CA GLN A 206 6.27 17.53 9.82
C GLN A 206 6.86 18.53 10.82
N ARG A 207 6.16 18.84 11.91
CA ARG A 207 6.65 19.73 12.96
C ARG A 207 7.87 19.14 13.65
N ILE A 208 7.85 17.86 14.01
CA ILE A 208 8.98 17.16 14.62
C ILE A 208 10.19 17.20 13.67
N SER A 209 10.00 16.87 12.41
CA SER A 209 11.07 16.88 11.40
C SER A 209 11.74 18.26 11.29
N LYS A 210 10.94 19.33 11.27
CA LYS A 210 11.46 20.70 11.25
C LYS A 210 12.20 21.09 12.53
N GLN A 211 11.72 20.66 13.70
CA GLN A 211 12.41 20.89 14.99
C GLN A 211 13.80 20.26 15.04
N HIS A 212 13.99 19.16 14.29
CA HIS A 212 15.25 18.44 14.16
C HIS A 212 15.98 18.76 12.85
N HIS A 213 15.81 19.97 12.33
CA HIS A 213 16.59 20.57 11.26
C HIS A 213 16.36 20.02 9.83
N LEU A 214 15.30 19.25 9.56
CA LEU A 214 14.94 18.90 8.19
C LEU A 214 14.73 20.18 7.37
N ALA A 215 15.61 20.43 6.40
CA ALA A 215 15.57 21.63 5.58
C ALA A 215 14.46 21.56 4.53
N SER A 216 14.32 20.42 3.87
CA SER A 216 13.29 20.18 2.86
C SER A 216 11.96 19.81 3.49
N PRO A 217 10.83 20.10 2.83
CA PRO A 217 9.53 19.65 3.32
C PRO A 217 9.42 18.12 3.32
N MET A 218 8.77 17.58 4.34
CA MET A 218 8.38 16.16 4.35
C MET A 218 7.38 15.90 3.22
N LEU A 219 7.61 14.84 2.45
CA LEU A 219 6.78 14.39 1.35
C LEU A 219 5.93 13.21 1.78
N ILE A 220 4.67 13.22 1.39
CA ILE A 220 3.73 12.12 1.61
C ILE A 220 3.63 11.33 0.32
N TYR A 221 3.98 10.05 0.40
CA TYR A 221 3.75 9.10 -0.67
C TYR A 221 2.28 8.71 -0.73
N ARG A 222 1.71 8.68 -1.93
CA ARG A 222 0.28 8.54 -2.16
C ARG A 222 -0.05 7.27 -2.95
N ASN A 223 -1.33 6.91 -2.94
CA ASN A 223 -1.83 5.75 -3.67
C ASN A 223 -1.83 5.90 -5.21
N ASP A 224 -1.58 7.09 -5.72
CA ASP A 224 -1.32 7.33 -7.16
C ASP A 224 0.15 7.03 -7.56
N GLY A 225 1.01 6.64 -6.62
CA GLY A 225 2.40 6.26 -6.88
C GLY A 225 3.41 7.40 -6.77
N ASP A 226 2.96 8.62 -6.51
CA ASP A 226 3.78 9.81 -6.42
C ASP A 226 3.79 10.42 -5.02
N SER A 227 4.69 11.36 -4.81
CA SER A 227 4.83 12.09 -3.55
C SER A 227 4.42 13.56 -3.71
N ALA A 228 3.95 14.17 -2.61
CA ALA A 228 3.69 15.60 -2.51
C ALA A 228 3.87 16.07 -1.06
N ARG A 229 3.98 17.39 -0.83
CA ARG A 229 3.99 17.93 0.53
C ARG A 229 2.70 17.62 1.29
N VAL A 230 2.78 17.59 2.62
CA VAL A 230 1.61 17.43 3.51
C VAL A 230 0.47 18.37 3.09
N ALA A 231 0.76 19.65 2.91
CA ALA A 231 -0.23 20.68 2.57
C ALA A 231 -0.88 20.53 1.18
N LYS A 232 -0.34 19.66 0.31
CA LYS A 232 -0.83 19.38 -1.03
C LYS A 232 -1.40 17.96 -1.20
N THR A 233 -1.44 17.20 -0.09
CA THR A 233 -1.95 15.83 -0.09
C THR A 233 -3.40 15.81 0.38
N THR A 234 -4.28 15.16 -0.39
CA THR A 234 -5.65 14.86 0.02
C THR A 234 -5.70 13.57 0.83
N ALA A 235 -6.53 13.50 1.85
CA ALA A 235 -6.55 12.37 2.78
C ALA A 235 -6.86 11.03 2.09
N ILE A 236 -7.78 10.99 1.14
CA ILE A 236 -8.11 9.77 0.38
C ILE A 236 -6.90 9.21 -0.38
N LYS A 237 -5.94 10.04 -0.79
CA LYS A 237 -4.73 9.60 -1.48
C LYS A 237 -3.72 8.91 -0.56
N THR A 238 -3.92 8.92 0.77
CA THR A 238 -3.10 8.14 1.71
C THR A 238 -3.62 6.71 1.91
N TYR A 239 -4.87 6.43 1.55
CA TYR A 239 -5.46 5.10 1.64
C TYR A 239 -4.73 4.12 0.71
N GLY A 240 -4.30 2.97 1.22
CA GLY A 240 -3.58 1.96 0.43
C GLY A 240 -2.18 2.36 -0.04
N SER A 241 -1.60 3.46 0.49
CA SER A 241 -0.29 3.94 0.04
C SER A 241 0.88 3.02 0.44
N GLY A 242 0.78 2.27 1.54
CA GLY A 242 1.82 1.32 1.97
C GLY A 242 2.09 0.22 0.92
N PRO A 243 1.11 -0.61 0.59
CA PRO A 243 1.24 -1.63 -0.47
C PRO A 243 1.62 -1.03 -1.84
N ARG A 244 1.13 0.17 -2.16
CA ARG A 244 1.52 0.89 -3.38
C ARG A 244 3.02 1.20 -3.44
N GLY A 245 3.69 1.38 -2.27
CA GLY A 245 5.14 1.53 -2.17
C GLY A 245 5.89 0.28 -2.66
N GLY A 246 5.43 -0.92 -2.28
CA GLY A 246 5.95 -2.18 -2.81
C GLY A 246 5.81 -2.28 -4.34
N MET A 247 4.65 -1.84 -4.87
CA MET A 247 4.42 -1.79 -6.32
C MET A 247 5.37 -0.81 -7.05
N ALA A 248 5.71 0.33 -6.43
CA ALA A 248 6.70 1.26 -7.00
C ALA A 248 8.10 0.62 -7.10
N GLY A 249 8.53 -0.09 -6.05
CA GLY A 249 9.75 -0.90 -6.09
C GLY A 249 9.71 -1.97 -7.17
N MET A 250 8.58 -2.68 -7.32
CA MET A 250 8.38 -3.71 -8.33
C MET A 250 8.51 -3.18 -9.75
N VAL A 251 7.99 -1.98 -10.07
CA VAL A 251 8.17 -1.34 -11.39
C VAL A 251 9.65 -1.18 -11.71
N THR A 252 10.44 -0.70 -10.75
CA THR A 252 11.89 -0.54 -10.91
C THR A 252 12.56 -1.90 -11.13
N TYR A 253 12.18 -2.93 -10.36
CA TYR A 253 12.73 -4.28 -10.48
C TYR A 253 12.36 -4.96 -11.79
N ALA A 254 11.14 -4.78 -12.28
CA ALA A 254 10.74 -5.30 -13.59
C ALA A 254 11.66 -4.76 -14.71
N GLY A 255 12.03 -3.48 -14.67
CA GLY A 255 12.97 -2.89 -15.61
C GLY A 255 14.41 -3.42 -15.46
N ILE A 256 14.91 -3.62 -14.23
CA ILE A 256 16.27 -4.11 -13.96
C ILE A 256 16.45 -5.56 -14.40
N TYR A 257 15.44 -6.39 -14.14
CA TYR A 257 15.47 -7.83 -14.39
C TYR A 257 14.85 -8.23 -15.73
N ASP A 258 14.48 -7.24 -16.56
CA ASP A 258 13.90 -7.43 -17.90
C ASP A 258 12.67 -8.37 -17.88
N ALA A 259 11.81 -8.14 -16.88
CA ALA A 259 10.59 -8.93 -16.68
C ALA A 259 9.41 -8.30 -17.44
N SER A 260 8.87 -8.98 -18.43
CA SER A 260 7.66 -8.55 -19.14
C SER A 260 6.42 -8.59 -18.26
N ALA A 261 6.37 -9.54 -17.33
CA ALA A 261 5.35 -9.63 -16.28
C ALA A 261 6.01 -10.00 -14.95
N MET A 262 5.70 -9.23 -13.92
CA MET A 262 6.16 -9.47 -12.56
C MET A 262 4.97 -9.46 -11.60
N VAL A 263 4.90 -10.48 -10.75
CA VAL A 263 3.89 -10.61 -9.70
C VAL A 263 4.57 -10.40 -8.36
N ALA A 264 4.12 -9.43 -7.59
CA ALA A 264 4.62 -9.21 -6.24
C ALA A 264 3.78 -9.95 -5.21
N MET A 265 4.44 -10.46 -4.18
CA MET A 265 3.85 -11.10 -3.03
C MET A 265 4.47 -10.49 -1.75
N ASP A 266 3.69 -9.67 -1.06
CA ASP A 266 4.05 -9.09 0.25
C ASP A 266 3.35 -9.87 1.36
N ILE A 267 4.06 -10.76 2.03
CA ILE A 267 3.51 -11.51 3.18
C ILE A 267 3.78 -10.73 4.46
N GLY A 268 2.73 -10.12 4.96
CA GLY A 268 2.72 -9.44 6.26
C GLY A 268 2.36 -10.36 7.43
N GLY A 269 2.04 -9.76 8.57
CA GLY A 269 1.60 -10.51 9.76
C GLY A 269 0.20 -11.10 9.64
N THR A 270 -0.73 -10.39 9.00
CA THR A 270 -2.16 -10.74 8.92
C THR A 270 -2.63 -11.06 7.51
N THR A 271 -2.06 -10.41 6.51
CA THR A 271 -2.47 -10.48 5.11
C THR A 271 -1.29 -10.72 4.19
N THR A 272 -1.59 -11.16 2.99
CA THR A 272 -0.67 -11.18 1.84
C THR A 272 -1.25 -10.29 0.76
N ASP A 273 -0.46 -9.29 0.35
CA ASP A 273 -0.84 -8.37 -0.72
C ASP A 273 -0.19 -8.82 -2.04
N ILE A 274 -1.02 -8.97 -3.09
CA ILE A 274 -0.61 -9.37 -4.42
C ILE A 274 -0.86 -8.23 -5.38
N SER A 275 0.17 -7.87 -6.14
CA SER A 275 0.12 -6.84 -7.17
C SER A 275 0.93 -7.24 -8.39
N MET A 276 0.75 -6.54 -9.50
CA MET A 276 1.37 -6.92 -10.77
C MET A 276 1.89 -5.71 -11.54
N VAL A 277 2.97 -5.95 -12.28
CA VAL A 277 3.53 -5.06 -13.31
C VAL A 277 3.54 -5.83 -14.63
N ILE A 278 3.04 -5.22 -15.69
CA ILE A 278 2.98 -5.78 -17.03
C ILE A 278 3.62 -4.78 -17.99
N ASP A 279 4.59 -5.22 -18.77
CA ASP A 279 5.33 -4.38 -19.73
C ASP A 279 5.87 -3.09 -19.09
N GLY A 280 6.37 -3.20 -17.86
CA GLY A 280 6.96 -2.09 -17.10
C GLY A 280 5.94 -1.11 -16.49
N ALA A 281 4.62 -1.33 -16.64
CA ALA A 281 3.56 -0.52 -16.07
C ALA A 281 2.84 -1.25 -14.92
N PRO A 282 2.54 -0.58 -13.79
CA PRO A 282 1.77 -1.18 -12.72
C PRO A 282 0.31 -1.38 -13.17
N THR A 283 -0.30 -2.48 -12.73
CA THR A 283 -1.75 -2.64 -12.92
C THR A 283 -2.51 -1.72 -11.95
N GLU A 284 -3.48 -0.97 -12.47
CA GLU A 284 -4.24 -0.01 -11.69
C GLU A 284 -5.74 -0.12 -12.00
N LEU A 285 -6.58 0.04 -10.98
CA LEU A 285 -8.01 0.22 -11.15
C LEU A 285 -8.29 1.66 -11.57
N ALA A 286 -9.12 1.85 -12.58
CA ALA A 286 -9.53 3.19 -13.05
C ALA A 286 -10.27 3.97 -11.96
N HIS A 287 -10.99 3.24 -11.12
CA HIS A 287 -11.73 3.71 -9.96
C HIS A 287 -11.36 2.81 -8.77
N GLY A 288 -10.51 3.32 -7.89
CA GLY A 288 -10.09 2.58 -6.71
C GLY A 288 -11.26 2.26 -5.78
N LEU A 289 -11.17 1.17 -5.07
CA LEU A 289 -12.18 0.68 -4.14
C LEU A 289 -11.71 0.90 -2.70
N VAL A 290 -12.60 1.32 -1.82
CA VAL A 290 -12.28 1.65 -0.42
C VAL A 290 -13.09 0.77 0.52
N GLY A 291 -12.39 0.09 1.43
CA GLY A 291 -12.98 -0.84 2.42
C GLY A 291 -13.45 -2.15 1.81
N ASP A 292 -13.87 -3.06 2.68
CA ASP A 292 -14.43 -4.36 2.29
C ASP A 292 -15.78 -4.20 1.56
N GLU A 293 -16.43 -3.05 1.73
CA GLU A 293 -17.66 -2.66 1.05
C GLU A 293 -17.42 -2.19 -0.40
N GLU A 294 -16.17 -2.16 -0.84
CA GLU A 294 -15.77 -1.79 -2.20
C GLU A 294 -16.34 -0.43 -2.64
N ILE A 295 -16.29 0.58 -1.76
CA ILE A 295 -16.79 1.92 -2.07
C ILE A 295 -16.00 2.53 -3.22
N PRO A 296 -16.60 2.80 -4.38
CA PRO A 296 -15.88 3.30 -5.54
C PRO A 296 -15.42 4.75 -5.36
N SER A 297 -14.17 5.02 -5.78
CA SER A 297 -13.62 6.36 -5.77
C SER A 297 -13.39 6.92 -7.17
N SER A 298 -13.35 8.23 -7.30
CA SER A 298 -12.99 8.93 -8.54
C SER A 298 -11.48 8.90 -8.84
N PHE A 299 -10.68 8.33 -7.95
CA PHE A 299 -9.23 8.23 -8.10
C PHE A 299 -8.83 6.84 -8.55
N ALA A 300 -7.90 6.76 -9.48
CA ALA A 300 -7.25 5.49 -9.80
C ALA A 300 -6.39 5.07 -8.61
N MET A 301 -6.32 3.77 -8.37
CA MET A 301 -5.49 3.16 -7.32
C MET A 301 -4.82 1.90 -7.85
N GLY A 302 -3.67 1.53 -7.26
CA GLY A 302 -3.02 0.27 -7.60
C GLY A 302 -3.99 -0.92 -7.48
N ASP A 303 -3.97 -1.82 -8.46
CA ASP A 303 -4.72 -3.08 -8.40
C ASP A 303 -3.98 -4.04 -7.47
N ILE A 304 -4.28 -3.94 -6.18
CA ILE A 304 -3.68 -4.73 -5.11
C ILE A 304 -4.76 -5.59 -4.48
N VAL A 305 -4.57 -6.90 -4.55
CA VAL A 305 -5.49 -7.88 -3.94
C VAL A 305 -4.90 -8.34 -2.62
N SER A 306 -5.60 -8.04 -1.53
CA SER A 306 -5.21 -8.48 -0.19
C SER A 306 -5.92 -9.78 0.15
N ILE A 307 -5.15 -10.81 0.50
CA ILE A 307 -5.64 -12.11 0.92
C ILE A 307 -5.46 -12.24 2.43
N GLY A 308 -6.46 -12.75 3.14
CA GLY A 308 -6.46 -12.91 4.60
C GLY A 308 -5.51 -13.99 5.14
N TYR A 309 -4.38 -14.23 4.49
CA TYR A 309 -3.33 -15.16 4.90
C TYR A 309 -2.03 -14.42 5.19
N GLY A 310 -1.50 -14.56 6.39
CA GLY A 310 -0.23 -13.95 6.81
C GLY A 310 0.44 -14.76 7.91
N GLY A 311 1.50 -14.22 8.49
CA GLY A 311 2.30 -14.89 9.53
C GLY A 311 1.52 -15.30 10.79
N SER A 312 0.41 -14.65 11.09
CA SER A 312 -0.47 -14.91 12.24
C SER A 312 -1.80 -15.57 11.89
N SER A 313 -1.96 -16.12 10.68
CA SER A 313 -3.15 -16.88 10.29
C SER A 313 -3.32 -18.12 11.15
N ILE A 314 -4.55 -18.37 11.61
CA ILE A 314 -4.89 -19.47 12.52
C ILE A 314 -5.04 -20.77 11.73
N PHE A 315 -4.44 -21.85 12.23
CA PHE A 315 -4.60 -23.20 11.70
C PHE A 315 -5.55 -24.01 12.54
N ARG A 316 -6.38 -24.81 11.87
CA ARG A 316 -7.34 -25.72 12.50
C ARG A 316 -7.37 -27.05 11.76
N VAL A 317 -7.91 -28.07 12.42
CA VAL A 317 -8.25 -29.34 11.76
C VAL A 317 -9.76 -29.40 11.59
N GLU A 318 -10.21 -29.47 10.35
CA GLU A 318 -11.61 -29.62 9.95
C GLU A 318 -11.72 -30.82 8.99
N ASP A 319 -12.64 -31.73 9.23
CA ASP A 319 -12.86 -32.93 8.40
C ASP A 319 -11.57 -33.72 8.09
N MET A 320 -10.68 -33.88 9.08
CA MET A 320 -9.37 -34.54 8.97
C MET A 320 -8.40 -33.85 7.97
N ALA A 321 -8.62 -32.60 7.65
CA ALA A 321 -7.74 -31.77 6.84
C ALA A 321 -7.32 -30.48 7.58
N ILE A 322 -6.22 -29.88 7.15
CA ILE A 322 -5.77 -28.59 7.67
C ILE A 322 -6.57 -27.47 7.00
N ALA A 323 -7.24 -26.66 7.82
CA ALA A 323 -7.90 -25.42 7.41
C ALA A 323 -7.11 -24.21 7.94
N ILE A 324 -7.04 -23.12 7.14
CA ILE A 324 -6.30 -21.91 7.45
C ILE A 324 -7.24 -20.73 7.39
N GLY A 325 -7.19 -19.87 8.41
CA GLY A 325 -7.95 -18.63 8.45
C GLY A 325 -9.48 -18.81 8.35
N PRO A 326 -10.23 -17.77 7.93
CA PRO A 326 -9.72 -16.43 7.59
C PRO A 326 -9.25 -15.62 8.80
N GLU A 327 -9.44 -16.12 10.03
CA GLU A 327 -9.06 -15.41 11.24
C GLU A 327 -7.54 -15.43 11.45
N SER A 328 -7.08 -14.35 12.08
CA SER A 328 -5.69 -14.15 12.48
C SER A 328 -5.61 -13.80 13.95
N VAL A 329 -4.56 -14.27 14.63
CA VAL A 329 -4.25 -13.84 16.02
C VAL A 329 -3.70 -12.40 16.08
N GLY A 330 -3.44 -11.79 14.95
CA GLY A 330 -2.93 -10.42 14.84
C GLY A 330 -1.59 -10.21 15.54
N ALA A 331 -1.36 -8.97 15.99
CA ALA A 331 -0.16 -8.61 16.75
C ALA A 331 -0.30 -8.91 18.26
N ALA A 332 -1.51 -8.97 18.77
CA ALA A 332 -1.85 -9.28 20.15
C ALA A 332 -3.12 -10.17 20.17
N PRO A 333 -3.04 -11.36 20.77
CA PRO A 333 -1.90 -11.93 21.49
C PRO A 333 -0.72 -12.32 20.59
N GLY A 334 -0.92 -12.50 19.27
CA GLY A 334 0.07 -12.95 18.31
C GLY A 334 0.28 -14.48 18.34
N PRO A 335 1.22 -15.00 17.51
CA PRO A 335 1.65 -16.39 17.51
C PRO A 335 2.03 -16.90 18.90
N ALA A 336 1.83 -18.19 19.17
CA ALA A 336 2.10 -18.78 20.48
C ALA A 336 3.56 -18.60 20.93
N CYS A 337 4.51 -18.71 19.99
CA CYS A 337 5.95 -18.54 20.24
C CYS A 337 6.33 -17.17 20.81
N LEU A 338 5.50 -16.14 20.66
CA LEU A 338 5.79 -14.81 21.23
C LEU A 338 5.61 -14.74 22.75
N GLY A 339 5.00 -15.75 23.39
CA GLY A 339 4.78 -15.78 24.83
C GLY A 339 3.84 -14.68 25.35
N ARG A 340 2.98 -14.10 24.49
CA ARG A 340 2.06 -13.01 24.81
C ARG A 340 0.62 -13.46 25.02
N GLY A 341 0.41 -14.77 25.22
CA GLY A 341 -0.89 -15.36 25.45
C GLY A 341 -1.57 -15.96 24.21
N GLY A 342 -0.84 -16.14 23.11
CA GLY A 342 -1.29 -16.91 21.96
C GLY A 342 -1.50 -18.39 22.35
N THR A 343 -2.66 -18.95 21.95
CA THR A 343 -3.08 -20.31 22.35
C THR A 343 -3.46 -21.18 21.16
N VAL A 344 -3.30 -20.67 19.94
CA VAL A 344 -3.63 -21.38 18.70
C VAL A 344 -2.42 -21.41 17.75
N PRO A 345 -2.27 -22.49 16.95
CA PRO A 345 -1.14 -22.62 16.04
C PRO A 345 -1.24 -21.67 14.85
N THR A 346 -0.09 -21.12 14.47
CA THR A 346 0.07 -20.23 13.29
C THR A 346 1.18 -20.74 12.40
N ILE A 347 1.29 -20.16 11.17
CA ILE A 347 2.43 -20.48 10.28
C ILE A 347 3.77 -20.05 10.91
N THR A 348 3.82 -18.97 11.68
CA THR A 348 5.05 -18.54 12.39
C THR A 348 5.52 -19.60 13.38
N ASP A 349 4.60 -20.25 14.12
CA ASP A 349 4.93 -21.36 15.02
C ASP A 349 5.50 -22.56 14.26
N ALA A 350 4.89 -22.90 13.11
CA ALA A 350 5.37 -23.99 12.26
C ALA A 350 6.77 -23.70 11.68
N LEU A 351 7.01 -22.49 11.15
CA LEU A 351 8.30 -22.09 10.61
C LEU A 351 9.41 -22.03 11.67
N LEU A 352 9.05 -21.63 12.90
CA LEU A 352 9.97 -21.68 14.05
C LEU A 352 10.39 -23.11 14.38
N LEU A 353 9.44 -24.04 14.47
CA LEU A 353 9.74 -25.44 14.77
C LEU A 353 10.40 -26.16 13.59
N ALA A 354 10.10 -25.75 12.36
CA ALA A 354 10.82 -26.21 11.17
C ALA A 354 12.29 -25.81 11.17
N GLY A 355 12.74 -24.90 12.07
CA GLY A 355 14.12 -24.44 12.15
C GLY A 355 14.47 -23.34 11.13
N MET A 356 13.48 -22.78 10.44
CA MET A 356 13.70 -21.65 9.54
C MET A 356 13.96 -20.36 10.32
N ILE A 357 13.17 -20.09 11.37
CA ILE A 357 13.33 -18.91 12.24
C ILE A 357 14.31 -19.23 13.35
N ASP A 358 15.26 -18.31 13.58
CA ASP A 358 16.16 -18.37 14.73
C ASP A 358 15.46 -17.78 15.96
N PRO A 359 15.22 -18.57 17.04
CA PRO A 359 14.49 -18.10 18.20
C PRO A 359 15.21 -17.01 18.99
N ASP A 360 16.54 -16.98 18.91
CA ASP A 360 17.38 -16.06 19.70
C ASP A 360 17.73 -14.79 18.92
N ASN A 361 17.56 -14.79 17.59
CA ASN A 361 17.89 -13.65 16.74
C ASN A 361 16.66 -13.09 15.98
N TYR A 362 15.46 -13.30 16.50
CA TYR A 362 14.27 -12.74 15.87
C TYR A 362 14.24 -11.21 16.05
N LEU A 363 14.10 -10.46 14.93
CA LEU A 363 14.21 -9.00 14.90
C LEU A 363 15.52 -8.49 15.53
N ARG A 364 16.66 -9.01 15.09
CA ARG A 364 18.00 -8.69 15.66
C ARG A 364 18.11 -8.97 17.16
N GLY A 365 17.38 -9.96 17.68
CA GLY A 365 17.38 -10.31 19.10
C GLY A 365 16.52 -9.40 19.98
N GLU A 366 15.73 -8.49 19.40
CA GLU A 366 14.77 -7.69 20.18
C GLU A 366 13.64 -8.56 20.78
N LEU A 367 13.40 -9.74 20.20
CA LEU A 367 12.43 -10.72 20.68
C LEU A 367 13.02 -12.12 20.69
N THR A 368 12.91 -12.81 21.83
CA THR A 368 13.22 -14.24 21.95
C THR A 368 11.91 -15.02 21.80
N LEU A 369 11.94 -16.08 20.98
CA LEU A 369 10.79 -16.92 20.71
C LEU A 369 10.82 -18.20 21.52
N ASP A 370 9.69 -18.58 22.11
CA ASP A 370 9.56 -19.80 22.92
C ASP A 370 9.03 -20.97 22.08
N LYS A 371 9.95 -21.87 21.68
CA LYS A 371 9.61 -23.10 20.92
C LYS A 371 8.65 -24.03 21.70
N SER A 372 8.69 -24.05 23.01
CA SER A 372 7.87 -24.96 23.80
C SER A 372 6.38 -24.65 23.67
N LEU A 373 6.04 -23.37 23.57
CA LEU A 373 4.66 -22.92 23.34
C LEU A 373 4.15 -23.35 21.95
N SER A 374 4.98 -23.21 20.91
CA SER A 374 4.64 -23.68 19.56
C SER A 374 4.46 -25.20 19.52
N VAL A 375 5.34 -25.96 20.19
CA VAL A 375 5.19 -27.43 20.31
C VAL A 375 3.84 -27.78 20.89
N THR A 376 3.47 -27.15 22.03
CA THR A 376 2.20 -27.43 22.72
C THR A 376 1.00 -27.23 21.79
N VAL A 377 0.90 -26.06 21.15
CA VAL A 377 -0.29 -25.73 20.34
C VAL A 377 -0.36 -26.57 19.05
N ILE A 378 0.78 -26.87 18.41
CA ILE A 378 0.80 -27.71 17.20
C ILE A 378 0.52 -29.17 17.54
N GLU A 379 1.10 -29.70 18.63
CA GLU A 379 0.88 -31.07 19.05
C GLU A 379 -0.59 -31.32 19.40
N GLU A 380 -1.18 -30.46 20.24
CA GLU A 380 -2.55 -30.64 20.74
C GLU A 380 -3.61 -30.39 19.66
N GLN A 381 -3.42 -29.39 18.79
CA GLN A 381 -4.48 -28.91 17.90
C GLN A 381 -4.31 -29.36 16.45
N ILE A 382 -3.12 -29.83 16.03
CA ILE A 382 -2.88 -30.32 14.66
C ILE A 382 -2.41 -31.78 14.66
N ALA A 383 -1.29 -32.09 15.33
CA ALA A 383 -0.67 -33.40 15.23
C ALA A 383 -1.54 -34.53 15.79
N GLN A 384 -2.03 -34.37 17.02
CA GLN A 384 -2.90 -35.38 17.68
C GLN A 384 -4.21 -35.60 16.93
N PRO A 385 -4.99 -34.56 16.53
CA PRO A 385 -6.21 -34.73 15.75
C PRO A 385 -6.01 -35.45 14.42
N LEU A 386 -4.87 -35.22 13.74
CA LEU A 386 -4.55 -35.85 12.44
C LEU A 386 -3.81 -37.19 12.59
N GLY A 387 -3.42 -37.59 13.82
CA GLY A 387 -2.62 -38.78 14.05
C GLY A 387 -1.21 -38.74 13.44
N LEU A 388 -0.62 -37.53 13.35
CA LEU A 388 0.69 -37.29 12.79
C LEU A 388 1.77 -37.13 13.88
N SER A 389 3.04 -37.39 13.53
CA SER A 389 4.15 -36.87 14.35
C SER A 389 4.21 -35.34 14.22
N ILE A 390 4.85 -34.67 15.20
CA ILE A 390 4.97 -33.21 15.17
C ILE A 390 5.69 -32.71 13.90
N ASP A 391 6.76 -33.40 13.48
CA ASP A 391 7.51 -33.03 12.26
C ASP A 391 6.65 -33.12 11.01
N LYS A 392 5.79 -34.15 10.91
CA LYS A 392 4.84 -34.27 9.79
C LYS A 392 3.70 -33.26 9.87
N ALA A 393 3.27 -32.88 11.08
CA ALA A 393 2.26 -31.84 11.26
C ALA A 393 2.79 -30.47 10.83
N ILE A 394 4.03 -30.13 11.20
CA ILE A 394 4.70 -28.92 10.75
C ILE A 394 4.79 -28.85 9.23
N ASP A 395 5.27 -29.90 8.61
CA ASP A 395 5.39 -29.99 7.14
C ASP A 395 4.02 -29.85 6.47
N ALA A 396 2.99 -30.54 6.97
CA ALA A 396 1.63 -30.45 6.47
C ALA A 396 1.06 -29.03 6.60
N MET A 397 1.33 -28.31 7.69
CA MET A 397 0.94 -26.92 7.86
C MET A 397 1.60 -26.00 6.82
N ILE A 398 2.91 -26.14 6.62
CA ILE A 398 3.67 -25.35 5.64
C ILE A 398 3.16 -25.63 4.23
N CYS A 399 3.02 -26.90 3.85
CA CYS A 399 2.49 -27.29 2.54
C CYS A 399 1.05 -26.77 2.30
N ALA A 400 0.18 -26.83 3.30
CA ALA A 400 -1.18 -26.31 3.19
C ALA A 400 -1.19 -24.80 2.99
N TYR A 401 -0.32 -24.05 3.72
CA TYR A 401 -0.19 -22.61 3.59
C TYR A 401 0.30 -22.18 2.21
N GLU A 402 1.38 -22.80 1.76
CA GLU A 402 1.97 -22.52 0.44
C GLU A 402 1.02 -22.89 -0.69
N GLY A 403 0.33 -24.04 -0.58
CA GLY A 403 -0.64 -24.49 -1.58
C GLY A 403 -1.86 -23.56 -1.69
N GLN A 404 -2.42 -23.12 -0.57
CA GLN A 404 -3.56 -22.20 -0.59
C GLN A 404 -3.19 -20.83 -1.13
N LEU A 405 -2.03 -20.27 -0.75
CA LEU A 405 -1.55 -19.03 -1.34
C LEU A 405 -1.31 -19.16 -2.83
N ALA A 406 -0.70 -20.26 -3.27
CA ALA A 406 -0.47 -20.55 -4.68
C ALA A 406 -1.79 -20.60 -5.48
N GLU A 407 -2.82 -21.25 -4.95
CA GLU A 407 -4.16 -21.35 -5.58
C GLU A 407 -4.80 -19.96 -5.74
N HIS A 408 -4.75 -19.13 -4.69
CA HIS A 408 -5.24 -17.75 -4.77
C HIS A 408 -4.48 -16.93 -5.80
N MET A 409 -3.15 -17.02 -5.82
CA MET A 409 -2.32 -16.32 -6.80
C MET A 409 -2.63 -16.76 -8.23
N GLN A 410 -2.79 -18.07 -8.46
CA GLN A 410 -3.18 -18.62 -9.78
C GLN A 410 -4.51 -18.03 -10.24
N GLY A 411 -5.51 -17.96 -9.35
CA GLY A 411 -6.81 -17.36 -9.64
C GLY A 411 -6.71 -15.88 -10.01
N ILE A 412 -5.95 -15.09 -9.24
CA ILE A 412 -5.74 -13.65 -9.47
C ILE A 412 -5.02 -13.40 -10.79
N ILE A 413 -3.93 -14.12 -11.06
CA ILE A 413 -3.09 -13.98 -12.27
C ILE A 413 -3.89 -14.39 -13.52
N SER A 414 -4.60 -15.53 -13.46
CA SER A 414 -5.43 -16.01 -14.55
C SER A 414 -6.58 -15.05 -14.90
N ALA A 415 -7.21 -14.46 -13.88
CA ALA A 415 -8.28 -13.47 -14.08
C ALA A 415 -7.79 -12.22 -14.84
N ARG A 416 -6.48 -11.94 -14.83
CA ARG A 416 -5.84 -10.83 -15.55
C ARG A 416 -5.19 -11.26 -16.86
N GLY A 417 -5.39 -12.53 -17.27
CA GLY A 417 -4.91 -13.06 -18.54
C GLY A 417 -3.40 -13.26 -18.63
N LEU A 418 -2.69 -13.32 -17.50
CA LEU A 418 -1.26 -13.58 -17.44
C LEU A 418 -0.96 -15.09 -17.38
N ASP A 419 0.20 -15.47 -17.91
CA ASP A 419 0.78 -16.81 -17.80
C ASP A 419 1.84 -16.84 -16.70
N ILE A 420 1.60 -17.64 -15.66
CA ILE A 420 2.51 -17.81 -14.53
C ILE A 420 3.87 -18.35 -14.99
N GLY A 421 3.88 -19.26 -15.95
CA GLY A 421 5.12 -19.89 -16.44
C GLY A 421 6.09 -18.93 -17.14
N THR A 422 5.63 -17.73 -17.52
CA THR A 422 6.41 -16.67 -18.15
C THR A 422 6.50 -15.41 -17.28
N SER A 423 5.90 -15.42 -16.10
CA SER A 423 5.95 -14.32 -15.12
C SER A 423 7.02 -14.59 -14.07
N ASP A 424 7.62 -13.53 -13.55
CA ASP A 424 8.53 -13.58 -12.40
C ASP A 424 7.77 -13.33 -11.11
N LEU A 425 8.13 -14.05 -10.02
CA LEU A 425 7.63 -13.79 -8.69
C LEU A 425 8.61 -12.89 -7.92
N LEU A 426 8.15 -11.76 -7.42
CA LEU A 426 8.89 -10.89 -6.50
C LEU A 426 8.35 -11.10 -5.08
N ALA A 427 9.14 -11.67 -4.17
CA ALA A 427 8.71 -11.98 -2.82
C ALA A 427 9.38 -11.08 -1.79
N PHE A 428 8.55 -10.38 -1.00
CA PHE A 428 9.01 -9.49 0.05
C PHE A 428 8.04 -9.48 1.25
N GLY A 429 8.24 -8.56 2.20
CA GLY A 429 7.57 -8.59 3.50
C GLY A 429 8.25 -9.54 4.49
N GLY A 430 7.77 -9.55 5.73
CA GLY A 430 8.40 -10.33 6.80
C GLY A 430 8.31 -11.85 6.62
N GLY A 431 7.24 -12.35 5.99
CA GLY A 431 7.00 -13.76 5.73
C GLY A 431 7.25 -14.21 4.29
N GLY A 432 7.38 -13.26 3.35
CA GLY A 432 7.48 -13.51 1.93
C GLY A 432 8.65 -14.43 1.56
N PRO A 433 9.88 -14.06 1.84
CA PRO A 433 11.04 -14.85 1.45
C PRO A 433 11.09 -16.27 2.02
N MET A 434 10.55 -16.50 3.23
CA MET A 434 10.56 -17.82 3.87
C MET A 434 9.73 -18.86 3.10
N ASN A 435 8.59 -18.44 2.57
CA ASN A 435 7.64 -19.33 1.89
C ASN A 435 7.72 -19.23 0.36
N ALA A 436 8.54 -18.29 -0.17
CA ALA A 436 8.53 -17.92 -1.58
C ALA A 436 8.81 -19.08 -2.52
N CYS A 437 9.81 -19.90 -2.22
CA CYS A 437 10.20 -21.01 -3.08
C CYS A 437 9.10 -22.10 -3.16
N GLY A 438 8.46 -22.41 -2.02
CA GLY A 438 7.36 -23.36 -1.97
C GLY A 438 6.10 -22.85 -2.68
N ILE A 439 5.76 -21.56 -2.47
CA ILE A 439 4.64 -20.93 -3.18
C ILE A 439 4.91 -20.86 -4.69
N ALA A 440 6.12 -20.45 -5.09
CA ALA A 440 6.52 -20.41 -6.50
C ALA A 440 6.41 -21.78 -7.17
N GLU A 441 6.85 -22.85 -6.49
CA GLU A 441 6.73 -24.21 -6.97
C GLU A 441 5.29 -24.66 -7.12
N ALA A 442 4.46 -24.45 -6.09
CA ALA A 442 3.06 -24.82 -6.09
C ALA A 442 2.24 -24.01 -7.12
N ALA A 443 2.56 -22.74 -7.32
CA ALA A 443 1.90 -21.88 -8.30
C ALA A 443 2.35 -22.14 -9.75
N GLY A 444 3.59 -22.59 -9.95
CA GLY A 444 4.16 -22.87 -11.27
C GLY A 444 5.10 -21.79 -11.82
N PHE A 445 5.58 -20.86 -10.97
CA PHE A 445 6.62 -19.92 -11.36
C PHE A 445 7.95 -20.64 -11.61
N LYS A 446 8.75 -20.09 -12.51
CA LYS A 446 10.09 -20.62 -12.84
C LYS A 446 11.22 -19.75 -12.33
N ARG A 447 10.94 -18.48 -12.09
CA ARG A 447 11.90 -17.49 -11.58
C ARG A 447 11.28 -16.72 -10.43
N LEU A 448 12.08 -16.54 -9.38
CA LEU A 448 11.74 -15.86 -8.14
C LEU A 448 12.84 -14.84 -7.82
N ILE A 449 12.47 -13.66 -7.42
CA ILE A 449 13.40 -12.60 -7.01
C ILE A 449 13.08 -12.22 -5.57
N ILE A 450 14.09 -12.21 -4.73
CA ILE A 450 14.01 -11.77 -3.34
C ILE A 450 14.91 -10.55 -3.20
N PRO A 451 14.32 -9.35 -3.01
CA PRO A 451 15.10 -8.14 -2.84
C PRO A 451 16.02 -8.20 -1.61
N ALA A 452 17.20 -7.58 -1.71
CA ALA A 452 18.14 -7.43 -0.60
C ALA A 452 17.46 -6.79 0.63
N TYR A 453 16.56 -5.83 0.39
CA TYR A 453 15.79 -5.13 1.42
C TYR A 453 14.34 -5.62 1.51
N SER A 454 14.11 -6.92 1.28
CA SER A 454 12.76 -7.52 1.22
C SER A 454 11.91 -7.23 2.45
N SER A 455 12.49 -7.17 3.64
CA SER A 455 11.77 -6.92 4.88
C SER A 455 11.21 -5.50 5.01
N VAL A 456 11.79 -4.52 4.28
CA VAL A 456 11.40 -3.10 4.24
C VAL A 456 11.14 -2.63 2.82
N PHE A 457 10.78 -3.53 1.92
CA PHE A 457 10.72 -3.27 0.48
C PHE A 457 9.72 -2.17 0.11
N SER A 458 8.61 -2.05 0.81
CA SER A 458 7.66 -0.95 0.59
C SER A 458 8.28 0.41 0.94
N ALA A 459 9.03 0.51 2.04
CA ALA A 459 9.76 1.73 2.41
C ALA A 459 10.89 2.05 1.41
N TYR A 460 11.58 1.02 0.92
CA TYR A 460 12.57 1.15 -0.14
C TYR A 460 11.93 1.61 -1.46
N GLY A 461 10.78 1.04 -1.83
CA GLY A 461 10.07 1.33 -3.07
C GLY A 461 9.57 2.78 -3.17
N ILE A 462 9.08 3.38 -2.07
CA ILE A 462 8.69 4.79 -2.07
C ILE A 462 9.85 5.74 -2.38
N GLY A 463 11.09 5.29 -2.19
CA GLY A 463 12.30 6.02 -2.57
C GLY A 463 12.43 6.31 -4.07
N PHE A 464 11.71 5.57 -4.93
CA PHE A 464 11.67 5.78 -6.37
C PHE A 464 10.55 6.72 -6.84
N SER A 465 9.73 7.28 -5.92
CA SER A 465 8.68 8.22 -6.28
C SER A 465 9.22 9.61 -6.58
N ASP A 466 8.61 10.26 -7.56
CA ASP A 466 8.82 11.67 -7.86
C ASP A 466 7.80 12.57 -7.13
N LEU A 467 8.00 13.87 -7.17
CA LEU A 467 7.01 14.84 -6.74
C LEU A 467 6.11 15.17 -7.92
N SER A 468 4.83 14.77 -7.84
CA SER A 468 3.90 14.95 -8.95
C SER A 468 2.51 15.40 -8.54
N HIS A 469 1.85 16.10 -9.45
CA HIS A 469 0.44 16.47 -9.36
C HIS A 469 -0.31 16.08 -10.63
N HIS A 470 -1.51 15.51 -10.46
CA HIS A 470 -2.39 15.08 -11.54
C HIS A 470 -3.63 15.96 -11.58
N TYR A 471 -3.95 16.45 -12.77
CA TYR A 471 -5.15 17.24 -13.05
C TYR A 471 -5.98 16.48 -14.07
N ARG A 472 -7.24 16.24 -13.75
CA ARG A 472 -8.17 15.50 -14.62
C ARG A 472 -9.38 16.33 -14.96
N VAL A 473 -9.80 16.26 -16.21
CA VAL A 473 -11.03 16.87 -16.69
C VAL A 473 -11.73 15.86 -17.60
N PRO A 474 -13.02 15.54 -17.37
CA PRO A 474 -13.78 14.64 -18.22
C PRO A 474 -13.76 15.10 -19.68
N VAL A 475 -13.64 14.15 -20.64
CA VAL A 475 -13.58 14.49 -22.07
C VAL A 475 -14.84 15.25 -22.52
N ALA A 476 -15.99 14.96 -21.96
CA ALA A 476 -17.22 15.69 -22.26
C ALA A 476 -17.09 17.19 -21.94
N GLU A 477 -16.53 17.52 -20.78
CA GLU A 477 -16.28 18.90 -20.34
C GLU A 477 -15.20 19.58 -21.22
N VAL A 478 -14.15 18.83 -21.62
CA VAL A 478 -13.13 19.36 -22.55
C VAL A 478 -13.73 19.77 -23.89
N LEU A 479 -14.63 18.94 -24.43
CA LEU A 479 -15.31 19.23 -25.70
C LEU A 479 -16.29 20.41 -25.61
N GLU A 480 -16.92 20.60 -24.44
CA GLU A 480 -17.85 21.71 -24.20
C GLU A 480 -17.12 23.06 -24.08
N HIS A 481 -16.03 23.11 -23.34
CA HIS A 481 -15.30 24.35 -23.02
C HIS A 481 -14.15 24.67 -23.98
N GLY A 482 -13.79 23.71 -24.84
CA GLY A 482 -12.69 23.83 -25.79
C GLY A 482 -11.35 23.35 -25.22
N GLU A 483 -10.71 22.52 -26.00
CA GLU A 483 -9.49 21.79 -25.66
C GLU A 483 -8.35 22.70 -25.20
N GLU A 484 -8.05 23.77 -25.95
CA GLU A 484 -6.97 24.72 -25.65
C GLU A 484 -7.22 25.45 -24.31
N ALA A 485 -8.46 25.87 -24.06
CA ALA A 485 -8.83 26.57 -22.82
C ALA A 485 -8.68 25.68 -21.59
N VAL A 486 -9.11 24.42 -21.67
CA VAL A 486 -9.02 23.45 -20.58
C VAL A 486 -7.57 23.10 -20.30
N VAL A 487 -6.76 22.82 -21.32
CA VAL A 487 -5.32 22.53 -21.15
C VAL A 487 -4.59 23.70 -20.49
N GLU A 488 -4.89 24.95 -20.90
CA GLU A 488 -4.26 26.12 -20.29
C GLU A 488 -4.71 26.34 -18.83
N GLU A 489 -5.97 26.05 -18.51
CA GLU A 489 -6.45 26.05 -17.11
C GLU A 489 -5.67 25.03 -16.27
N MET A 490 -5.52 23.78 -16.77
CA MET A 490 -4.76 22.73 -16.08
C MET A 490 -3.30 23.13 -15.88
N ARG A 491 -2.65 23.72 -16.88
CA ARG A 491 -1.28 24.27 -16.77
C ARG A 491 -1.17 25.38 -15.75
N ASN A 492 -2.15 26.26 -15.68
CA ASN A 492 -2.17 27.33 -14.68
C ASN A 492 -2.31 26.78 -13.25
N ARG A 493 -3.07 25.72 -13.06
CA ARG A 493 -3.15 25.00 -11.78
C ARG A 493 -1.82 24.34 -11.46
N ALA A 494 -1.21 23.65 -12.42
CA ALA A 494 0.08 22.99 -12.25
C ALA A 494 1.19 23.98 -11.85
N ARG A 495 1.30 25.12 -12.52
CA ARG A 495 2.26 26.18 -12.18
C ARG A 495 2.09 26.67 -10.75
N ARG A 496 0.84 26.91 -10.30
CA ARG A 496 0.56 27.35 -8.92
C ARG A 496 0.92 26.29 -7.89
N ASP A 497 0.60 25.01 -8.19
CA ASP A 497 0.85 23.93 -7.25
C ASP A 497 2.34 23.62 -7.16
N MET A 498 3.06 23.55 -8.29
CA MET A 498 4.52 23.39 -8.30
C MET A 498 5.24 24.54 -7.61
N TYR A 499 4.81 25.78 -7.85
CA TYR A 499 5.34 26.93 -7.09
C TYR A 499 5.05 26.78 -5.58
N GLY A 500 3.85 26.30 -5.20
CA GLY A 500 3.50 25.98 -3.81
C GLY A 500 4.33 24.85 -3.21
N GLU A 501 4.85 23.92 -4.03
CA GLU A 501 5.83 22.91 -3.63
C GLU A 501 7.25 23.47 -3.47
N GLY A 502 7.49 24.69 -3.93
CA GLY A 502 8.81 25.33 -3.93
C GLY A 502 9.64 24.99 -5.16
N ILE A 503 9.00 24.50 -6.23
CA ILE A 503 9.64 24.13 -7.50
C ILE A 503 9.49 25.30 -8.47
N GLU A 504 10.62 25.74 -9.05
CA GLU A 504 10.63 26.84 -10.02
C GLU A 504 10.14 26.42 -11.40
N ALA A 505 9.73 27.41 -12.19
CA ALA A 505 9.35 27.18 -13.58
C ALA A 505 10.57 26.68 -14.39
N GLY A 506 10.45 25.50 -14.98
CA GLY A 506 11.54 24.84 -15.73
C GLY A 506 12.17 23.65 -15.01
N ASP A 507 11.96 23.50 -13.70
CA ASP A 507 12.47 22.35 -12.91
C ASP A 507 11.47 21.18 -12.83
N TRP A 508 10.39 21.26 -13.60
CA TRP A 508 9.41 20.19 -13.72
C TRP A 508 8.96 20.02 -15.18
N ARG A 509 8.49 18.84 -15.50
CA ARG A 509 7.96 18.46 -16.82
C ARG A 509 6.46 18.23 -16.77
N GLU A 510 5.79 18.39 -17.89
CA GLU A 510 4.39 18.00 -18.06
C GLU A 510 4.26 16.83 -19.03
N SER A 511 3.27 15.97 -18.78
CA SER A 511 2.74 15.04 -19.76
C SER A 511 1.23 15.20 -19.84
N LEU A 512 0.68 14.99 -21.04
CA LEU A 512 -0.75 15.02 -21.33
C LEU A 512 -1.15 13.68 -21.91
N GLU A 513 -2.21 13.10 -21.32
CA GLU A 513 -2.71 11.78 -21.69
C GLU A 513 -4.23 11.77 -21.64
N VAL A 514 -4.86 10.97 -22.49
CA VAL A 514 -6.25 10.58 -22.33
C VAL A 514 -6.28 9.28 -21.54
N ILE A 515 -6.95 9.32 -20.42
CA ILE A 515 -7.13 8.17 -19.54
C ILE A 515 -8.58 7.71 -19.54
N GLY A 516 -8.81 6.46 -19.20
CA GLY A 516 -10.16 5.92 -19.04
C GLY A 516 -10.15 4.50 -18.50
N SER A 517 -11.33 3.94 -18.33
CA SER A 517 -11.51 2.58 -17.84
C SER A 517 -11.66 1.59 -19.01
N LYS A 518 -10.85 0.53 -18.99
CA LYS A 518 -10.98 -0.64 -19.86
C LYS A 518 -11.18 -1.87 -18.99
N GLN A 519 -12.39 -2.39 -18.96
CA GLN A 519 -12.74 -3.54 -18.10
C GLN A 519 -12.40 -3.33 -16.61
N GLY A 520 -12.62 -2.10 -16.12
CA GLY A 520 -12.32 -1.73 -14.73
C GLY A 520 -10.89 -1.23 -14.46
N HIS A 521 -9.94 -1.53 -15.35
CA HIS A 521 -8.54 -1.11 -15.19
C HIS A 521 -8.28 0.24 -15.86
N LEU A 522 -7.34 0.99 -15.32
CA LEU A 522 -6.86 2.23 -15.90
C LEU A 522 -6.12 1.94 -17.21
N SER A 523 -6.48 2.66 -18.24
CA SER A 523 -5.78 2.65 -19.51
C SER A 523 -5.44 4.07 -19.91
N THR A 524 -4.24 4.28 -20.43
CA THR A 524 -3.71 5.59 -20.82
C THR A 524 -3.35 5.58 -22.29
N GLN A 525 -3.53 6.74 -22.94
CA GLN A 525 -3.10 6.97 -24.32
C GLN A 525 -2.53 8.39 -24.42
N ALA A 526 -1.37 8.52 -25.05
CA ALA A 526 -0.76 9.82 -25.26
C ALA A 526 -1.75 10.79 -25.95
N TYR A 527 -1.78 12.03 -25.46
CA TYR A 527 -2.65 13.06 -26.01
C TYR A 527 -2.01 13.72 -27.23
N GLU A 528 -2.80 13.80 -28.31
CA GLU A 528 -2.47 14.52 -29.52
C GLU A 528 -3.47 15.68 -29.74
N PRO A 529 -3.01 16.95 -29.85
CA PRO A 529 -3.90 18.08 -30.07
C PRO A 529 -4.79 17.93 -31.31
N GLY A 530 -6.09 18.15 -31.15
CA GLY A 530 -7.08 18.04 -32.22
C GLY A 530 -7.64 16.62 -32.44
N GLU A 531 -7.15 15.61 -31.71
CA GLU A 531 -7.63 14.22 -31.81
C GLU A 531 -8.52 13.77 -30.64
N MET A 532 -9.00 14.69 -29.81
CA MET A 532 -9.74 14.38 -28.59
C MET A 532 -10.93 13.43 -28.78
N ASN A 533 -11.63 13.53 -29.91
CA ASN A 533 -12.79 12.67 -30.17
C ASN A 533 -12.42 11.21 -30.44
N SER A 534 -11.25 10.94 -31.02
CA SER A 534 -10.78 9.60 -31.39
C SER A 534 -9.91 8.98 -30.28
N LEU A 535 -9.31 9.80 -29.44
CA LEU A 535 -8.48 9.31 -28.35
C LEU A 535 -9.30 8.57 -27.29
N GLY A 536 -8.76 7.46 -26.83
CA GLY A 536 -9.43 6.60 -25.85
C GLY A 536 -10.67 5.89 -26.39
N GLU A 537 -10.78 5.66 -27.71
CA GLU A 537 -11.85 4.88 -28.29
C GLU A 537 -11.90 3.48 -27.66
N GLY A 538 -13.09 3.07 -27.22
CA GLY A 538 -13.29 1.82 -26.47
C GLY A 538 -13.04 1.92 -24.97
N LEU A 539 -12.64 3.09 -24.43
CA LEU A 539 -12.60 3.37 -23.00
C LEU A 539 -13.90 3.99 -22.51
N THR A 540 -14.29 3.64 -21.29
CA THR A 540 -15.34 4.35 -20.55
C THR A 540 -14.74 5.37 -19.59
N ASP A 541 -15.55 6.32 -19.07
CA ASP A 541 -15.12 7.36 -18.13
C ASP A 541 -13.83 8.10 -18.58
N ARG A 542 -13.83 8.53 -19.85
CA ARG A 542 -12.64 9.19 -20.43
C ARG A 542 -12.39 10.56 -19.82
N ALA A 543 -11.15 10.83 -19.48
CA ALA A 543 -10.71 12.14 -19.02
C ALA A 543 -9.36 12.52 -19.66
N LEU A 544 -9.16 13.82 -19.88
CA LEU A 544 -7.84 14.38 -20.16
C LEU A 544 -7.11 14.55 -18.84
N GLN A 545 -5.90 14.02 -18.75
CA GLN A 545 -5.03 14.16 -17.59
C GLN A 545 -3.76 14.93 -17.96
N LEU A 546 -3.46 15.98 -17.20
CA LEU A 546 -2.15 16.61 -17.17
C LEU A 546 -1.43 16.14 -15.91
N THR A 547 -0.22 15.62 -16.07
CA THR A 547 0.68 15.27 -14.96
C THR A 547 1.86 16.24 -14.96
N ALA A 548 2.06 16.93 -13.84
CA ALA A 548 3.20 17.79 -13.59
C ALA A 548 4.15 17.08 -12.64
N THR A 549 5.41 16.83 -13.08
CA THR A 549 6.39 16.02 -12.34
C THR A 549 7.72 16.76 -12.17
N HIS A 550 8.18 16.85 -10.93
CA HIS A 550 9.56 17.21 -10.57
C HIS A 550 10.30 15.94 -10.14
N THR A 551 11.35 15.61 -10.88
CA THR A 551 12.14 14.40 -10.62
C THR A 551 13.04 14.60 -9.40
N LEU A 552 12.91 13.72 -8.43
CA LEU A 552 13.73 13.67 -7.23
C LEU A 552 14.95 12.74 -7.44
N ALA A 553 15.94 12.85 -6.56
CA ALA A 553 17.05 11.91 -6.55
C ALA A 553 16.55 10.48 -6.21
N HIS A 554 16.98 9.51 -7.03
CA HIS A 554 16.68 8.09 -6.83
C HIS A 554 17.97 7.31 -6.62
N LEU A 555 17.85 6.16 -5.94
CA LEU A 555 18.95 5.22 -5.84
C LEU A 555 19.29 4.64 -7.22
N SER A 556 20.56 4.66 -7.58
CA SER A 556 21.06 4.07 -8.82
C SER A 556 21.24 2.57 -8.64
N LEU A 557 20.47 1.78 -9.37
CA LEU A 557 20.58 0.32 -9.39
C LEU A 557 21.34 -0.15 -10.62
N LYS A 558 22.11 -1.24 -10.45
CA LYS A 558 22.86 -1.88 -11.53
C LYS A 558 21.93 -2.81 -12.32
N SER A 559 22.14 -2.88 -13.63
CA SER A 559 21.45 -3.90 -14.45
C SER A 559 21.95 -5.31 -14.07
N ALA A 560 21.09 -6.30 -14.25
CA ALA A 560 21.31 -7.67 -13.76
C ALA A 560 22.55 -8.42 -14.34
N GLY A 561 23.12 -7.95 -15.43
CA GLY A 561 24.06 -8.73 -16.26
C GLY A 561 25.55 -8.68 -15.94
N ASP A 562 26.02 -7.75 -15.10
CA ASP A 562 27.45 -7.47 -14.96
C ASP A 562 28.06 -7.99 -13.64
N VAL A 563 28.00 -9.31 -13.40
CA VAL A 563 28.61 -9.89 -12.21
C VAL A 563 29.56 -11.04 -12.56
N THR A 564 30.72 -11.08 -11.88
CA THR A 564 31.63 -12.21 -11.99
C THR A 564 31.08 -13.38 -11.17
N VAL A 565 30.77 -14.46 -11.83
CA VAL A 565 30.20 -15.65 -11.20
C VAL A 565 31.23 -16.36 -10.29
N SER A 566 30.83 -16.70 -9.07
CA SER A 566 31.62 -17.44 -8.08
C SER A 566 30.73 -18.40 -7.32
N ASP A 567 31.30 -19.43 -6.71
CA ASP A 567 30.52 -20.31 -5.84
C ASP A 567 30.24 -19.64 -4.49
N ALA A 568 29.01 -19.75 -4.01
CA ALA A 568 28.60 -19.17 -2.73
C ALA A 568 29.30 -19.92 -1.57
N GLN A 569 29.71 -19.17 -0.56
CA GLN A 569 30.35 -19.75 0.64
C GLN A 569 29.36 -19.81 1.79
N ALA A 570 29.11 -21.01 2.31
CA ALA A 570 28.25 -21.19 3.46
C ALA A 570 28.96 -20.69 4.74
N MET A 571 28.21 -19.99 5.60
CA MET A 571 28.66 -19.54 6.91
C MET A 571 28.62 -20.67 7.97
N GLY A 572 27.78 -21.69 7.75
CA GLY A 572 27.53 -22.77 8.67
C GLY A 572 26.46 -23.73 8.16
N GLN A 573 25.87 -24.46 9.09
CA GLN A 573 24.79 -25.37 8.82
C GLN A 573 23.64 -25.19 9.81
N ALA A 574 22.40 -25.40 9.39
CA ALA A 574 21.22 -25.40 10.23
C ALA A 574 20.41 -26.69 10.01
N SER A 575 19.81 -27.21 11.07
CA SER A 575 18.84 -28.29 10.97
C SER A 575 17.47 -27.70 10.63
N VAL A 576 16.93 -28.10 9.48
CA VAL A 576 15.62 -27.64 9.02
C VAL A 576 14.75 -28.86 8.73
N ASN A 577 13.49 -28.83 9.18
CA ASN A 577 12.51 -29.89 8.84
C ASN A 577 12.02 -29.65 7.39
N LEU A 578 12.33 -30.60 6.53
CA LEU A 578 11.87 -30.62 5.15
C LEU A 578 11.23 -31.98 4.86
N ASN A 579 10.04 -31.97 4.26
CA ASN A 579 9.26 -33.18 3.94
C ASN A 579 9.00 -34.06 5.19
N GLY A 580 8.83 -33.42 6.36
CA GLY A 580 8.60 -34.11 7.61
C GLY A 580 9.82 -34.80 8.24
N GLU A 581 11.03 -34.49 7.78
CA GLU A 581 12.29 -35.02 8.29
C GLU A 581 13.32 -33.91 8.50
N PRO A 582 14.12 -33.97 9.59
CA PRO A 582 15.18 -33.01 9.83
C PRO A 582 16.35 -33.22 8.87
N MET A 583 16.74 -32.16 8.17
CA MET A 583 17.87 -32.13 7.25
C MET A 583 18.88 -31.07 7.66
N SER A 584 20.19 -31.35 7.49
CA SER A 584 21.23 -30.34 7.69
C SER A 584 21.47 -29.57 6.40
N LEU A 585 21.18 -28.25 6.42
CA LEU A 585 21.30 -27.39 5.24
C LEU A 585 22.44 -26.38 5.39
N PRO A 586 23.16 -26.06 4.30
CA PRO A 586 24.11 -24.95 4.32
C PRO A 586 23.37 -23.62 4.55
N VAL A 587 23.96 -22.77 5.39
CA VAL A 587 23.43 -21.43 5.70
C VAL A 587 24.28 -20.38 5.02
N TYR A 588 23.65 -19.49 4.30
CA TYR A 588 24.25 -18.34 3.62
C TYR A 588 23.70 -17.03 4.18
N SER A 589 24.40 -15.92 3.94
CA SER A 589 23.95 -14.56 4.25
C SER A 589 24.04 -13.68 3.01
N LEU A 590 23.00 -12.94 2.69
CA LEU A 590 23.03 -11.93 1.63
C LEU A 590 23.94 -10.75 2.01
N ASN A 591 23.99 -10.39 3.30
CA ASN A 591 24.83 -9.29 3.80
C ASN A 591 26.31 -9.51 3.55
N THR A 592 26.77 -10.77 3.49
CA THR A 592 28.19 -11.12 3.29
C THR A 592 28.46 -11.76 1.93
N ALA A 593 27.42 -12.13 1.19
CA ALA A 593 27.56 -12.75 -0.13
C ALA A 593 28.10 -11.74 -1.15
N GLN A 594 29.03 -12.18 -1.97
CA GLN A 594 29.53 -11.37 -3.08
C GLN A 594 28.54 -11.38 -4.25
N ALA A 595 28.45 -10.28 -4.97
CA ALA A 595 27.74 -10.25 -6.24
C ALA A 595 28.23 -11.33 -7.19
N GLY A 596 27.33 -12.11 -7.79
CA GLY A 596 27.64 -13.27 -8.62
C GLY A 596 27.82 -14.58 -7.88
N ALA A 597 27.75 -14.60 -6.54
CA ALA A 597 27.77 -15.84 -5.76
C ALA A 597 26.56 -16.70 -6.12
N ARG A 598 26.79 -17.98 -6.49
CA ARG A 598 25.77 -18.93 -6.91
C ARG A 598 25.84 -20.24 -6.15
N GLY A 599 24.72 -20.94 -6.13
CA GLY A 599 24.62 -22.27 -5.54
C GLY A 599 23.32 -22.97 -5.94
N VAL A 600 23.11 -24.13 -5.35
CA VAL A 600 21.90 -24.94 -5.56
C VAL A 600 21.26 -25.27 -4.23
N GLY A 601 19.93 -25.44 -4.22
CA GLY A 601 19.21 -25.94 -3.05
C GLY A 601 19.43 -27.44 -2.80
N PRO A 602 19.04 -27.94 -1.62
CA PRO A 602 18.39 -27.19 -0.58
C PRO A 602 19.39 -26.33 0.22
N ALA A 603 19.02 -25.09 0.53
CA ALA A 603 19.87 -24.10 1.20
C ALA A 603 19.02 -23.10 1.99
N LEU A 604 19.59 -22.54 3.05
CA LEU A 604 18.95 -21.52 3.86
C LEU A 604 19.74 -20.20 3.79
N PHE A 605 19.10 -19.12 3.41
CA PHE A 605 19.61 -17.78 3.63
C PHE A 605 19.06 -17.24 4.95
N ARG A 606 19.93 -16.67 5.78
CA ARG A 606 19.53 -16.11 7.07
C ARG A 606 20.35 -14.88 7.38
N ASP A 607 19.67 -13.76 7.56
CA ASP A 607 20.19 -12.48 8.01
C ASP A 607 19.25 -11.88 9.07
N ASP A 608 19.57 -10.70 9.58
CA ASP A 608 18.85 -10.05 10.68
C ASP A 608 17.34 -9.91 10.45
N TYR A 609 16.93 -9.61 9.21
CA TYR A 609 15.55 -9.40 8.83
C TYR A 609 15.09 -10.29 7.66
N LEU A 610 15.95 -11.18 7.20
CA LEU A 610 15.67 -12.05 6.07
C LEU A 610 15.87 -13.51 6.47
N THR A 611 14.91 -14.36 6.19
CA THR A 611 15.08 -15.80 6.09
C THR A 611 14.46 -16.28 4.78
N CYS A 612 15.21 -17.05 4.00
CA CYS A 612 14.75 -17.63 2.76
C CYS A 612 15.21 -19.08 2.63
N LEU A 613 14.26 -19.98 2.37
CA LEU A 613 14.53 -21.38 2.08
C LEU A 613 14.55 -21.59 0.56
N ILE A 614 15.69 -22.07 0.04
CA ILE A 614 15.81 -22.53 -1.34
C ILE A 614 15.56 -24.04 -1.37
N ARG A 615 14.60 -24.52 -2.16
CA ARG A 615 14.26 -25.94 -2.29
C ARG A 615 15.22 -26.70 -3.23
N SER A 616 15.22 -28.01 -3.18
CA SER A 616 16.18 -28.91 -3.85
C SER A 616 16.32 -28.69 -5.36
N ASP A 617 15.20 -28.43 -6.05
CA ASP A 617 15.19 -28.30 -7.52
C ASP A 617 15.38 -26.85 -8.00
N TRP A 618 15.91 -26.00 -7.12
CA TRP A 618 16.15 -24.59 -7.41
C TRP A 618 17.64 -24.24 -7.29
N SER A 619 18.09 -23.35 -8.15
CA SER A 619 19.40 -22.70 -8.07
C SER A 619 19.24 -21.27 -7.67
N PHE A 620 20.29 -20.67 -7.12
CA PHE A 620 20.29 -19.26 -6.75
C PHE A 620 21.55 -18.55 -7.23
N GLN A 621 21.42 -17.24 -7.45
CA GLN A 621 22.52 -16.31 -7.73
C GLN A 621 22.26 -14.98 -7.06
N VAL A 622 23.29 -14.37 -6.47
CA VAL A 622 23.26 -13.03 -5.91
C VAL A 622 23.53 -12.01 -7.01
N SER A 623 22.64 -11.04 -7.18
CA SER A 623 22.74 -9.99 -8.20
C SER A 623 23.80 -8.93 -7.84
N GLY A 624 24.07 -8.02 -8.79
CA GLY A 624 24.91 -6.85 -8.58
C GLY A 624 24.38 -5.84 -7.56
N ASN A 625 23.07 -5.93 -7.23
CA ASN A 625 22.38 -5.11 -6.23
C ASN A 625 22.23 -5.83 -4.88
N GLY A 626 22.72 -7.08 -4.78
CA GLY A 626 22.58 -7.90 -3.57
C GLY A 626 21.26 -8.68 -3.49
N ASP A 627 20.40 -8.64 -4.52
CA ASP A 627 19.16 -9.40 -4.55
C ASP A 627 19.43 -10.87 -4.83
N LEU A 628 18.55 -11.75 -4.34
CA LEU A 628 18.65 -13.18 -4.57
C LEU A 628 17.73 -13.56 -5.74
N ILE A 629 18.33 -14.00 -6.84
CA ILE A 629 17.62 -14.53 -8.01
C ILE A 629 17.61 -16.04 -7.86
N VAL A 630 16.43 -16.63 -7.90
CA VAL A 630 16.21 -18.06 -7.70
C VAL A 630 15.48 -18.62 -8.91
N GLU A 631 16.04 -19.66 -9.52
CA GLU A 631 15.51 -20.24 -10.75
C GLU A 631 15.31 -21.75 -10.60
N LYS A 632 14.18 -22.24 -11.12
CA LYS A 632 13.88 -23.66 -11.13
C LYS A 632 14.81 -24.36 -12.11
N GLN A 633 15.45 -25.43 -11.64
CA GLN A 633 16.31 -26.23 -12.51
C GLN A 633 15.47 -26.98 -13.56
N PRO A 634 16.00 -27.16 -14.78
CA PRO A 634 15.28 -27.83 -15.87
C PRO A 634 14.86 -29.27 -15.56
#